data_27a808c339ba6ca20b9e696f3e0c2274
#
_entry.id   27a808c339ba6ca20b9e696f3e0c2274
#
_cell.length_a   1.000
_cell.length_b   1.000
_cell.length_c   1.000
_cell.angle_alpha   90.00
_cell.angle_beta   90.00
_cell.angle_gamma   90.00
#
_symmetry.space_group_name_H-M   'P 1'
#
loop_
_entity.id
_entity.type
_entity.pdbx_description
1 polymer ?
#
loop_
_entity_poly.entity_id
_entity_poly.type
_entity_poly.pdbx_seq_one_letter_code
_entity_poly.pdbx_strand_id
1 'polypeptide(L)'
;HDESATGKTFYVEPVEVVERNNELKELEYAERREIVRILSAFTDSIRPEADRIALIGDYLSDLDMIRAKARWAVANGAVKPIVSTDDRLVLRNARHPLLQQTLRAQGKQVVPLDLQLDKRRHILVISGPNAGGKSVCLKTTGIIQYMFQCGFLVPASENSELPLFRNLMIDIG
;
A
#
# COMPACT_ATOMS: atom_id res chain seq x y z
N HIS A 1 34.72 -39.34 25.01
CA HIS A 1 35.31 -40.57 24.43
C HIS A 1 34.40 -41.05 23.31
N ASP A 2 34.88 -40.93 22.08
CA ASP A 2 34.18 -41.51 20.93
C ASP A 2 34.93 -42.76 20.45
N GLU A 3 34.19 -43.83 20.20
CA GLU A 3 34.70 -45.06 19.58
C GLU A 3 34.52 -45.01 18.06
N SER A 4 35.52 -45.52 17.32
CA SER A 4 35.35 -45.73 15.90
C SER A 4 34.26 -46.77 15.64
N ALA A 5 33.56 -46.68 14.48
CA ALA A 5 32.52 -47.61 14.04
C ALA A 5 32.93 -49.13 14.08
N THR A 6 34.18 -49.43 14.21
CA THR A 6 34.74 -50.80 14.29
C THR A 6 35.16 -51.18 15.70
N GLY A 7 35.04 -50.34 16.73
CA GLY A 7 35.40 -50.60 18.13
C GLY A 7 36.91 -50.81 18.37
N LYS A 8 37.76 -50.56 17.35
CA LYS A 8 39.22 -50.85 17.45
C LYS A 8 40.08 -49.60 17.73
N THR A 9 39.49 -48.40 17.75
CA THR A 9 40.23 -47.15 17.99
C THR A 9 39.44 -46.27 18.94
N PHE A 10 40.09 -45.86 20.04
CA PHE A 10 39.57 -44.92 21.00
C PHE A 10 40.19 -43.55 20.71
N TYR A 11 39.37 -42.55 20.60
CA TYR A 11 39.82 -41.16 20.51
C TYR A 11 39.95 -40.62 21.95
N VAL A 12 41.14 -40.27 22.35
CA VAL A 12 41.41 -39.68 23.67
C VAL A 12 41.82 -38.24 23.44
N GLU A 13 41.09 -37.33 24.04
CA GLU A 13 41.45 -35.91 24.03
C GLU A 13 42.48 -35.66 25.15
N PRO A 14 43.65 -35.05 24.84
CA PRO A 14 44.65 -34.70 25.87
C PRO A 14 44.03 -33.73 26.89
N VAL A 15 44.41 -33.86 28.16
CA VAL A 15 43.89 -33.03 29.27
C VAL A 15 44.05 -31.55 28.98
N GLU A 16 45.18 -31.14 28.41
CA GLU A 16 45.46 -29.76 28.03
C GLU A 16 44.49 -29.22 26.98
N VAL A 17 44.04 -30.09 26.04
CA VAL A 17 43.04 -29.71 25.03
C VAL A 17 41.67 -29.56 25.67
N VAL A 18 41.30 -30.44 26.59
CA VAL A 18 40.04 -30.34 27.37
C VAL A 18 39.98 -29.03 28.15
N GLU A 19 41.09 -28.68 28.82
CA GLU A 19 41.18 -27.44 29.59
C GLU A 19 41.01 -26.21 28.69
N ARG A 20 41.70 -26.18 27.56
CA ARG A 20 41.56 -25.06 26.56
C ARG A 20 40.19 -24.98 25.96
N ASN A 21 39.58 -26.11 25.67
CA ASN A 21 38.20 -26.14 25.17
C ASN A 21 37.19 -25.64 26.21
N ASN A 22 37.43 -25.94 27.49
CA ASN A 22 36.59 -25.39 28.56
C ASN A 22 36.81 -23.89 28.75
N GLU A 23 38.05 -23.39 28.70
CA GLU A 23 38.34 -21.95 28.72
C GLU A 23 37.66 -21.24 27.55
N LEU A 24 37.70 -21.81 26.34
CA LEU A 24 37.07 -21.26 25.17
C LEU A 24 35.54 -21.15 25.38
N LYS A 25 34.90 -22.22 25.85
CA LYS A 25 33.45 -22.21 26.12
C LYS A 25 33.09 -21.17 27.19
N GLU A 26 33.89 -21.03 28.22
CA GLU A 26 33.67 -20.01 29.26
C GLU A 26 33.74 -18.58 28.66
N LEU A 27 34.69 -18.32 27.76
CA LEU A 27 34.81 -17.05 27.06
C LEU A 27 33.61 -16.79 26.12
N GLU A 28 33.16 -17.81 25.37
CA GLU A 28 31.98 -17.74 24.56
C GLU A 28 30.72 -17.42 25.39
N TYR A 29 30.56 -18.05 26.52
CA TYR A 29 29.47 -17.75 27.46
C TYR A 29 29.59 -16.34 28.06
N ALA A 30 30.79 -15.88 28.35
CA ALA A 30 31.02 -14.53 28.84
C ALA A 30 30.70 -13.48 27.81
N GLU A 31 31.13 -13.70 26.58
CA GLU A 31 30.78 -12.84 25.44
C GLU A 31 29.24 -12.73 25.24
N ARG A 32 28.57 -13.89 25.23
CA ARG A 32 27.11 -13.92 25.07
C ARG A 32 26.39 -13.20 26.22
N ARG A 33 26.86 -13.37 27.48
CA ARG A 33 26.29 -12.63 28.62
C ARG A 33 26.49 -11.14 28.47
N GLU A 34 27.65 -10.69 27.99
CA GLU A 34 27.94 -9.26 27.79
C GLU A 34 27.09 -8.66 26.66
N ILE A 35 26.89 -9.36 25.54
CA ILE A 35 26.00 -8.96 24.47
C ILE A 35 24.57 -8.76 25.00
N VAL A 36 24.07 -9.76 25.78
CA VAL A 36 22.73 -9.65 26.38
C VAL A 36 22.63 -8.45 27.31
N ARG A 37 23.67 -8.23 28.15
CA ARG A 37 23.73 -7.10 29.09
C ARG A 37 23.64 -5.75 28.33
N ILE A 38 24.43 -5.59 27.26
CA ILE A 38 24.44 -4.38 26.44
C ILE A 38 23.08 -4.16 25.78
N LEU A 39 22.51 -5.19 25.15
CA LEU A 39 21.20 -5.10 24.48
C LEU A 39 20.08 -4.81 25.47
N SER A 40 20.10 -5.40 26.66
CA SER A 40 19.12 -5.11 27.72
C SER A 40 19.21 -3.66 28.19
N ALA A 41 20.41 -3.17 28.47
CA ALA A 41 20.63 -1.79 28.90
C ALA A 41 20.16 -0.79 27.81
N PHE A 42 20.43 -1.09 26.54
CA PHE A 42 19.96 -0.29 25.42
C PHE A 42 18.43 -0.32 25.31
N THR A 43 17.81 -1.49 25.42
CA THR A 43 16.36 -1.65 25.41
C THR A 43 15.69 -0.86 26.52
N ASP A 44 16.24 -0.93 27.73
CA ASP A 44 15.72 -0.20 28.89
C ASP A 44 15.84 1.31 28.73
N SER A 45 16.85 1.80 28.01
CA SER A 45 17.00 3.22 27.70
C SER A 45 15.95 3.73 26.69
N ILE A 46 15.46 2.86 25.80
CA ILE A 46 14.46 3.21 24.78
C ILE A 46 13.03 3.00 25.31
N ARG A 47 12.82 2.08 26.25
CA ARG A 47 11.50 1.70 26.77
C ARG A 47 10.62 2.89 27.18
N PRO A 48 11.12 3.96 27.84
CA PRO A 48 10.32 5.13 28.18
C PRO A 48 9.79 5.90 26.96
N GLU A 49 10.44 5.76 25.79
CA GLU A 49 10.08 6.45 24.54
C GLU A 49 9.25 5.59 23.59
N ALA A 50 8.89 4.35 24.00
CA ALA A 50 8.23 3.38 23.12
C ALA A 50 6.90 3.91 22.53
N ASP A 51 6.05 4.52 23.35
CA ASP A 51 4.78 5.09 22.91
C ASP A 51 4.98 6.26 21.94
N ARG A 52 6.02 7.04 22.17
CA ARG A 52 6.37 8.17 21.30
C ARG A 52 6.91 7.70 19.95
N ILE A 53 7.69 6.63 19.95
CA ILE A 53 8.18 5.99 18.72
C ILE A 53 7.02 5.42 17.91
N ALA A 54 6.05 4.76 18.57
CA ALA A 54 4.84 4.25 17.91
C ALA A 54 4.04 5.40 17.27
N LEU A 55 3.80 6.49 18.00
CA LEU A 55 3.11 7.69 17.49
C LEU A 55 3.82 8.29 16.26
N ILE A 56 5.15 8.36 16.27
CA ILE A 56 5.93 8.82 15.13
C ILE A 56 5.74 7.87 13.93
N GLY A 57 5.69 6.56 14.16
CA GLY A 57 5.40 5.55 13.13
C GLY A 57 4.06 5.79 12.45
N ASP A 58 3.01 6.01 13.21
CA ASP A 58 1.67 6.32 12.69
C ASP A 58 1.67 7.62 11.87
N TYR A 59 2.30 8.66 12.40
CA TYR A 59 2.43 9.95 11.69
C TYR A 59 3.18 9.82 10.36
N LEU A 60 4.27 9.06 10.33
CA LEU A 60 5.02 8.81 9.11
C LEU A 60 4.20 8.00 8.09
N SER A 61 3.38 7.06 8.55
CA SER A 61 2.47 6.29 7.69
C SER A 61 1.42 7.17 7.03
N ASP A 62 0.83 8.11 7.79
CA ASP A 62 -0.12 9.09 7.26
C ASP A 62 0.54 10.01 6.23
N LEU A 63 1.73 10.50 6.52
CA LEU A 63 2.48 11.34 5.58
C LEU A 63 2.83 10.59 4.29
N ASP A 64 3.23 9.33 4.38
CA ASP A 64 3.55 8.53 3.19
C ASP A 64 2.30 8.26 2.34
N MET A 65 1.15 7.99 2.97
CA MET A 65 -0.14 7.87 2.29
C MET A 65 -0.52 9.16 1.55
N ILE A 66 -0.41 10.32 2.21
CA ILE A 66 -0.68 11.63 1.57
C ILE A 66 0.27 11.86 0.40
N ARG A 67 1.55 11.58 0.58
CA ARG A 67 2.56 11.69 -0.47
C ARG A 67 2.28 10.77 -1.65
N ALA A 68 1.91 9.53 -1.40
CA ALA A 68 1.56 8.56 -2.44
C ALA A 68 0.36 9.04 -3.27
N LYS A 69 -0.71 9.51 -2.61
CA LYS A 69 -1.88 10.09 -3.29
C LYS A 69 -1.51 11.32 -4.11
N ALA A 70 -0.68 12.21 -3.58
CA ALA A 70 -0.25 13.42 -4.27
C ALA A 70 0.62 13.10 -5.51
N ARG A 71 1.58 12.18 -5.39
CA ARG A 71 2.40 11.73 -6.54
C ARG A 71 1.56 11.10 -7.63
N TRP A 72 0.60 10.26 -7.23
CA TRP A 72 -0.33 9.67 -8.17
C TRP A 72 -1.16 10.73 -8.91
N ALA A 73 -1.67 11.72 -8.18
CA ALA A 73 -2.47 12.81 -8.74
C ALA A 73 -1.69 13.62 -9.78
N VAL A 74 -0.46 14.00 -9.45
CA VAL A 74 0.43 14.74 -10.38
C VAL A 74 0.70 13.92 -11.64
N ALA A 75 1.02 12.63 -11.49
CA ALA A 75 1.33 11.74 -12.62
C ALA A 75 0.14 11.54 -13.57
N ASN A 76 -1.10 11.62 -13.06
CA ASN A 76 -2.32 11.38 -13.82
C ASN A 76 -3.09 12.67 -14.17
N GLY A 77 -2.59 13.85 -13.82
CA GLY A 77 -3.29 15.12 -14.04
C GLY A 77 -4.64 15.14 -13.32
N ALA A 78 -4.67 14.58 -12.10
CA ALA A 78 -5.88 14.51 -11.30
C ALA A 78 -6.10 15.82 -10.52
N VAL A 79 -7.36 16.18 -10.35
CA VAL A 79 -7.80 17.42 -9.72
C VAL A 79 -8.79 17.14 -8.59
N LYS A 80 -9.02 18.12 -7.74
CA LYS A 80 -10.04 18.06 -6.70
C LYS A 80 -11.40 18.42 -7.33
N PRO A 81 -12.37 17.50 -7.38
CA PRO A 81 -13.72 17.81 -7.86
C PRO A 81 -14.49 18.61 -6.79
N ILE A 82 -15.61 19.17 -7.20
CA ILE A 82 -16.58 19.79 -6.29
C ILE A 82 -17.33 18.69 -5.54
N VAL A 83 -17.43 18.81 -4.23
CA VAL A 83 -18.27 17.91 -3.41
C VAL A 83 -19.73 18.31 -3.60
N SER A 84 -20.56 17.45 -4.17
CA SER A 84 -21.97 17.74 -4.35
C SER A 84 -22.75 17.63 -3.04
N THR A 85 -23.55 18.65 -2.75
CA THR A 85 -24.49 18.65 -1.62
C THR A 85 -25.91 18.21 -2.03
N ASP A 86 -26.20 18.17 -3.34
CA ASP A 86 -27.52 17.95 -3.92
C ASP A 86 -27.68 16.59 -4.60
N ASP A 87 -26.80 15.63 -4.30
CA ASP A 87 -26.74 14.31 -4.93
C ASP A 87 -26.54 14.35 -6.46
N ARG A 88 -25.89 15.39 -6.96
CA ARG A 88 -25.56 15.53 -8.38
C ARG A 88 -24.23 14.84 -8.67
N LEU A 89 -24.22 13.97 -9.66
CA LEU A 89 -23.03 13.39 -10.24
C LEU A 89 -22.76 14.05 -11.58
N VAL A 90 -21.74 14.86 -11.68
CA VAL A 90 -21.31 15.50 -12.94
C VAL A 90 -19.85 15.18 -13.18
N LEU A 91 -19.58 14.37 -14.17
CA LEU A 91 -18.24 14.10 -14.68
C LEU A 91 -18.00 14.94 -15.93
N ARG A 92 -16.89 15.65 -15.97
CA ARG A 92 -16.41 16.41 -17.10
C ARG A 92 -14.99 16.01 -17.45
N ASN A 93 -14.77 15.64 -18.72
CA ASN A 93 -13.47 15.21 -19.22
C ASN A 93 -12.84 14.10 -18.33
N ALA A 94 -13.67 13.21 -17.81
CA ALA A 94 -13.27 12.15 -16.92
C ALA A 94 -12.55 11.04 -17.68
N ARG A 95 -11.44 10.55 -17.15
CA ARG A 95 -10.60 9.52 -17.79
C ARG A 95 -10.42 8.33 -16.88
N HIS A 96 -10.53 7.15 -17.46
CA HIS A 96 -10.25 5.92 -16.71
C HIS A 96 -8.77 5.84 -16.33
N PRO A 97 -8.37 5.87 -15.05
CA PRO A 97 -6.98 6.03 -14.65
C PRO A 97 -6.06 4.95 -15.20
N LEU A 98 -6.44 3.67 -15.10
CA LEU A 98 -5.62 2.57 -15.59
C LEU A 98 -5.55 2.55 -17.12
N LEU A 99 -6.67 2.82 -17.79
CA LEU A 99 -6.69 2.89 -19.26
C LEU A 99 -5.84 4.05 -19.77
N GLN A 100 -5.87 5.19 -19.09
CA GLN A 100 -5.01 6.34 -19.40
C GLN A 100 -3.53 5.97 -19.34
N GLN A 101 -3.10 5.26 -18.29
CA GLN A 101 -1.71 4.82 -18.15
C GLN A 101 -1.31 3.85 -19.28
N THR A 102 -2.15 2.84 -19.54
CA THR A 102 -1.88 1.84 -20.57
C THR A 102 -1.80 2.46 -21.98
N LEU A 103 -2.75 3.32 -22.33
CA LEU A 103 -2.77 3.97 -23.64
C LEU A 103 -1.65 5.00 -23.81
N ARG A 104 -1.30 5.73 -22.74
CA ARG A 104 -0.18 6.67 -22.76
C ARG A 104 1.14 5.97 -23.05
N ALA A 105 1.37 4.76 -22.49
CA ALA A 105 2.54 3.94 -22.81
C ALA A 105 2.60 3.52 -24.28
N GLN A 106 1.45 3.48 -24.97
CA GLN A 106 1.33 3.18 -26.40
C GLN A 106 1.29 4.43 -27.30
N GLY A 107 1.50 5.64 -26.75
CA GLY A 107 1.37 6.89 -27.47
C GLY A 107 -0.06 7.28 -27.86
N LYS A 108 -1.06 6.63 -27.24
CA LYS A 108 -2.49 6.87 -27.50
C LYS A 108 -3.13 7.66 -26.36
N GLN A 109 -4.27 8.27 -26.66
CA GLN A 109 -5.07 9.00 -25.66
C GLN A 109 -6.37 8.27 -25.35
N VAL A 110 -6.83 8.41 -24.09
CA VAL A 110 -8.16 7.96 -23.68
C VAL A 110 -9.21 8.95 -24.17
N VAL A 111 -10.30 8.45 -24.72
CA VAL A 111 -11.49 9.26 -24.99
C VAL A 111 -12.11 9.63 -23.63
N PRO A 112 -12.25 10.91 -23.32
CA PRO A 112 -12.81 11.34 -22.05
C PRO A 112 -14.32 11.09 -21.99
N LEU A 113 -14.83 10.95 -20.76
CA LEU A 113 -16.23 10.73 -20.47
C LEU A 113 -16.84 12.00 -19.87
N ASP A 114 -17.95 12.44 -20.45
CA ASP A 114 -18.87 13.42 -19.89
C ASP A 114 -20.17 12.72 -19.48
N LEU A 115 -20.61 12.93 -18.25
CA LEU A 115 -21.80 12.29 -17.70
C LEU A 115 -22.45 13.21 -16.69
N GLN A 116 -23.78 13.25 -16.66
CA GLN A 116 -24.54 14.00 -15.67
C GLN A 116 -25.75 13.21 -15.22
N LEU A 117 -25.85 13.01 -13.89
CA LEU A 117 -27.01 12.48 -13.19
C LEU A 117 -27.42 13.44 -12.06
N ASP A 118 -28.72 13.51 -11.80
CA ASP A 118 -29.29 14.32 -10.73
C ASP A 118 -30.58 13.66 -10.18
N LYS A 119 -31.23 14.25 -9.19
CA LYS A 119 -32.46 13.71 -8.58
C LYS A 119 -33.60 13.49 -9.57
N ARG A 120 -33.64 14.22 -10.66
CA ARG A 120 -34.67 14.05 -11.70
C ARG A 120 -34.25 13.04 -12.77
N ARG A 121 -32.98 13.01 -13.10
CA ARG A 121 -32.36 12.12 -14.09
C ARG A 121 -31.33 11.23 -13.42
N HIS A 122 -31.80 10.21 -12.73
CA HIS A 122 -30.97 9.33 -11.91
C HIS A 122 -30.71 7.95 -12.54
N ILE A 123 -31.25 7.70 -13.74
CA ILE A 123 -31.05 6.48 -14.52
C ILE A 123 -30.39 6.86 -15.84
N LEU A 124 -29.29 6.20 -16.16
CA LEU A 124 -28.61 6.29 -17.44
C LEU A 124 -28.64 4.92 -18.13
N VAL A 125 -29.21 4.89 -19.33
CA VAL A 125 -29.18 3.69 -20.18
C VAL A 125 -28.08 3.87 -21.24
N ILE A 126 -27.11 2.94 -21.26
CA ILE A 126 -26.00 2.94 -22.20
C ILE A 126 -26.21 1.81 -23.20
N SER A 127 -26.45 2.16 -24.46
CA SER A 127 -26.64 1.22 -25.57
C SER A 127 -25.59 1.44 -26.66
N GLY A 128 -25.35 0.42 -27.47
CA GLY A 128 -24.42 0.51 -28.59
C GLY A 128 -23.69 -0.83 -28.86
N PRO A 129 -22.80 -0.90 -29.85
CA PRO A 129 -22.06 -2.12 -30.18
C PRO A 129 -21.13 -2.57 -29.04
N ASN A 130 -20.77 -3.88 -28.99
CA ASN A 130 -19.95 -4.40 -27.90
C ASN A 130 -18.55 -3.78 -27.80
N ALA A 131 -17.99 -3.29 -28.90
CA ALA A 131 -16.72 -2.56 -28.93
C ALA A 131 -16.85 -1.05 -28.66
N GLY A 132 -18.06 -0.52 -28.41
CA GLY A 132 -18.35 0.92 -28.30
C GLY A 132 -18.01 1.58 -26.97
N GLY A 133 -17.33 0.90 -26.04
CA GLY A 133 -16.89 1.51 -24.77
C GLY A 133 -17.93 1.52 -23.65
N LYS A 134 -19.05 0.81 -23.74
CA LYS A 134 -20.10 0.73 -22.70
C LYS A 134 -19.55 0.35 -21.32
N SER A 135 -18.83 -0.76 -21.27
CA SER A 135 -18.21 -1.23 -20.02
C SER A 135 -17.13 -0.29 -19.48
N VAL A 136 -16.43 0.41 -20.39
CA VAL A 136 -15.44 1.43 -19.98
C VAL A 136 -16.12 2.62 -19.34
N CYS A 137 -17.26 3.07 -19.86
CA CYS A 137 -18.05 4.15 -19.28
C CYS A 137 -18.48 3.80 -17.83
N LEU A 138 -19.04 2.62 -17.62
CA LEU A 138 -19.45 2.14 -16.30
C LEU A 138 -18.25 2.03 -15.34
N LYS A 139 -17.16 1.39 -15.80
CA LYS A 139 -15.93 1.26 -15.00
C LYS A 139 -15.32 2.61 -14.65
N THR A 140 -15.30 3.56 -15.60
CA THR A 140 -14.77 4.90 -15.37
C THR A 140 -15.56 5.63 -14.30
N THR A 141 -16.89 5.64 -14.41
CA THR A 141 -17.77 6.28 -13.43
C THR A 141 -17.58 5.68 -12.05
N GLY A 142 -17.58 4.36 -11.95
CA GLY A 142 -17.42 3.66 -10.67
C GLY A 142 -16.05 3.86 -10.02
N ILE A 143 -14.96 3.76 -10.78
CA ILE A 143 -13.62 3.93 -10.22
C ILE A 143 -13.35 5.37 -9.78
N ILE A 144 -13.81 6.36 -10.54
CA ILE A 144 -13.66 7.77 -10.18
C ILE A 144 -14.45 8.09 -8.91
N GLN A 145 -15.69 7.62 -8.81
CA GLN A 145 -16.50 7.79 -7.62
C GLN A 145 -15.87 7.11 -6.40
N TYR A 146 -15.37 5.89 -6.55
CA TYR A 146 -14.68 5.17 -5.48
C TYR A 146 -13.41 5.88 -5.03
N MET A 147 -12.57 6.31 -5.97
CA MET A 147 -11.35 7.07 -5.68
C MET A 147 -11.65 8.36 -4.92
N PHE A 148 -12.66 9.11 -5.36
CA PHE A 148 -13.09 10.32 -4.68
C PHE A 148 -13.49 10.05 -3.22
N GLN A 149 -14.29 9.03 -2.97
CA GLN A 149 -14.70 8.66 -1.60
C GLN A 149 -13.56 8.12 -0.73
N CYS A 150 -12.49 7.59 -1.34
CA CYS A 150 -11.25 7.24 -0.65
C CYS A 150 -10.30 8.45 -0.45
N GLY A 151 -10.72 9.66 -0.80
CA GLY A 151 -9.93 10.88 -0.64
C GLY A 151 -8.78 11.01 -1.63
N PHE A 152 -8.94 10.45 -2.84
CA PHE A 152 -8.04 10.72 -3.96
C PHE A 152 -8.52 11.93 -4.76
N LEU A 153 -7.59 12.65 -5.37
CA LEU A 153 -7.89 13.49 -6.52
C LEU A 153 -8.26 12.60 -7.71
N VAL A 154 -9.07 13.11 -8.63
CA VAL A 154 -9.61 12.31 -9.75
C VAL A 154 -9.18 12.86 -11.11
N PRO A 155 -8.94 12.00 -12.11
CA PRO A 155 -8.56 12.42 -13.46
C PRO A 155 -9.77 12.90 -14.25
N ALA A 156 -10.24 14.10 -13.90
CA ALA A 156 -11.40 14.78 -14.50
C ALA A 156 -11.15 16.29 -14.55
N SER A 157 -12.11 17.07 -15.02
CA SER A 157 -12.04 18.53 -14.92
C SER A 157 -12.44 19.02 -13.53
N GLU A 158 -11.91 20.15 -13.08
CA GLU A 158 -12.16 20.75 -11.77
C GLU A 158 -13.65 21.10 -11.53
N ASN A 159 -14.41 21.33 -12.61
CA ASN A 159 -15.85 21.56 -12.57
C ASN A 159 -16.68 20.26 -12.53
N SER A 160 -16.06 19.12 -12.36
CA SER A 160 -16.76 17.86 -12.03
C SER A 160 -17.31 17.93 -10.62
N GLU A 161 -18.51 17.40 -10.42
CA GLU A 161 -19.22 17.43 -9.15
C GLU A 161 -19.57 16.00 -8.72
N LEU A 162 -19.15 15.58 -7.54
CA LEU A 162 -19.30 14.21 -7.06
C LEU A 162 -19.97 14.19 -5.70
N PRO A 163 -21.06 13.41 -5.54
CA PRO A 163 -21.73 13.23 -4.26
C PRO A 163 -21.01 12.16 -3.40
N LEU A 164 -21.38 12.09 -2.13
CA LEU A 164 -20.96 11.01 -1.24
C LEU A 164 -22.09 9.97 -1.15
N PHE A 165 -21.86 8.82 -1.76
CA PHE A 165 -22.79 7.69 -1.71
C PHE A 165 -22.51 6.79 -0.52
N ARG A 166 -23.56 6.28 0.11
CA ARG A 166 -23.45 5.26 1.19
C ARG A 166 -23.00 3.90 0.65
N ASN A 167 -23.47 3.54 -0.53
CA ASN A 167 -23.17 2.27 -1.18
C ASN A 167 -22.77 2.50 -2.63
N LEU A 168 -21.75 1.80 -3.08
CA LEU A 168 -21.33 1.75 -4.46
C LEU A 168 -21.33 0.28 -4.89
N MET A 169 -22.22 -0.07 -5.80
CA MET A 169 -22.33 -1.42 -6.33
C MET A 169 -22.07 -1.38 -7.84
N ILE A 170 -21.17 -2.22 -8.31
CA ILE A 170 -20.81 -2.32 -9.72
C ILE A 170 -20.89 -3.78 -10.10
N ASP A 171 -21.83 -4.11 -10.99
CA ASP A 171 -21.93 -5.42 -11.60
C ASP A 171 -21.46 -5.32 -13.06
N ILE A 172 -20.46 -6.11 -13.38
CA ILE A 172 -19.85 -6.17 -14.71
C ILE A 172 -19.83 -7.63 -15.10
N GLY A 173 -20.90 -8.07 -15.75
CA GLY A 173 -21.01 -9.42 -16.30
C GLY A 173 -19.92 -9.78 -17.33
#